data_8a7c26f77c5c8fa379b8cf9b4adc8ca1
#
_entry.id   8a7c26f77c5c8fa379b8cf9b4adc8ca1
#
_cell.length_a   1.000
_cell.length_b   1.000
_cell.length_c   1.000
_cell.angle_alpha   90.00
_cell.angle_beta   90.00
_cell.angle_gamma   90.00
#
_symmetry.space_group_name_H-M   'P 1'
#
loop_
_entity.id
_entity.type
_entity.pdbx_description
1 polymer ?
#
loop_
_entity_poly.entity_id
_entity_poly.type
_entity_poly.pdbx_seq_one_letter_code
_entity_poly.pdbx_strand_id
1 'polypeptide(L)'
;MEASLYDPAKYDGTNASLTSAVSPDGKPEIGIRYRIPPRCGVAVKLQASQQLQVENTHGTQVCDFWAYLATDMGQFLSMSHCRTSLQSVFPKIGDRLVTNRRQPVLEIISDTSPGVHDTVMSCCDLTRYQLLGCREYHDNCTDNLRMALNAIGLDAPHVPDPFNLWMNIPITPD
;
A
#
# COMPACT_ATOMS: atom_id res chain seq x y z
N MET A 1 -13.78 -13.01 12.61
CA MET A 1 -14.92 -12.72 11.71
C MET A 1 -14.36 -11.93 10.56
N GLU A 2 -14.72 -12.26 9.33
CA GLU A 2 -14.31 -11.52 8.13
C GLU A 2 -15.44 -10.55 7.75
N ALA A 3 -15.12 -9.26 7.66
CA ALA A 3 -16.09 -8.24 7.26
C ALA A 3 -15.92 -7.91 5.76
N SER A 4 -17.03 -7.60 5.11
CA SER A 4 -17.00 -7.05 3.76
C SER A 4 -16.53 -5.60 3.81
N LEU A 5 -15.85 -5.17 2.75
CA LEU A 5 -15.47 -3.78 2.59
C LEU A 5 -16.70 -2.93 2.27
N TYR A 6 -16.74 -1.72 2.81
CA TYR A 6 -17.69 -0.71 2.43
C TYR A 6 -17.39 -0.21 1.01
N ASP A 7 -18.39 -0.23 0.13
CA ASP A 7 -18.28 0.27 -1.24
C ASP A 7 -18.90 1.67 -1.34
N PRO A 8 -18.11 2.75 -1.28
CA PRO A 8 -18.63 4.12 -1.22
C PRO A 8 -19.19 4.62 -2.55
N ALA A 9 -18.77 4.11 -3.66
CA ALA A 9 -19.27 4.31 -5.00
C ALA A 9 -18.37 3.58 -5.99
N LYS A 10 -18.95 3.07 -7.04
CA LYS A 10 -18.16 2.60 -8.18
C LYS A 10 -17.48 3.81 -8.81
N TYR A 11 -16.20 3.70 -9.03
CA TYR A 11 -15.51 4.65 -9.89
C TYR A 11 -16.26 4.77 -11.22
N ASP A 12 -16.35 5.93 -11.79
CA ASP A 12 -17.18 6.45 -12.88
C ASP A 12 -17.64 5.47 -14.00
N GLY A 13 -17.43 4.21 -13.84
CA GLY A 13 -17.84 3.17 -14.80
C GLY A 13 -16.83 2.88 -15.90
N THR A 14 -15.67 3.52 -15.90
CA THR A 14 -14.64 3.31 -16.92
C THR A 14 -13.68 2.19 -16.56
N ASN A 15 -13.67 1.73 -15.33
CA ASN A 15 -12.86 0.61 -14.88
C ASN A 15 -13.64 -0.39 -14.02
N ALA A 16 -13.13 -1.60 -13.91
CA ALA A 16 -13.75 -2.68 -13.17
C ALA A 16 -13.40 -2.67 -11.69
N SER A 17 -12.46 -1.84 -11.26
CA SER A 17 -12.03 -1.79 -9.85
C SER A 17 -13.09 -1.16 -9.00
N LEU A 18 -13.48 -1.88 -7.96
CA LEU A 18 -14.34 -1.35 -6.93
C LEU A 18 -13.45 -0.66 -5.89
N THR A 19 -13.66 0.62 -5.72
CA THR A 19 -13.09 1.32 -4.58
C THR A 19 -13.86 0.94 -3.34
N SER A 20 -13.19 0.43 -2.35
CA SER A 20 -13.80 0.02 -1.11
C SER A 20 -13.06 0.60 0.09
N ALA A 21 -13.80 0.84 1.16
CA ALA A 21 -13.29 1.30 2.43
C ALA A 21 -13.73 0.36 3.55
N VAL A 22 -13.00 0.35 4.65
CA VAL A 22 -13.39 -0.42 5.84
C VAL A 22 -14.58 0.22 6.55
N SER A 23 -14.73 1.52 6.40
CA SER A 23 -15.82 2.35 6.89
C SER A 23 -15.79 3.71 6.15
N PRO A 24 -16.88 4.52 6.21
CA PRO A 24 -16.90 5.83 5.54
C PRO A 24 -15.81 6.80 5.99
N ASP A 25 -15.32 6.69 7.22
CA ASP A 25 -14.26 7.53 7.75
C ASP A 25 -12.87 6.85 7.76
N GLY A 26 -12.79 5.63 7.23
CA GLY A 26 -11.56 4.85 7.12
C GLY A 26 -11.07 4.20 8.41
N LYS A 27 -11.85 4.25 9.51
CA LYS A 27 -11.45 3.61 10.77
C LYS A 27 -11.84 2.14 10.78
N PRO A 28 -10.88 1.22 10.90
CA PRO A 28 -11.20 -0.20 11.01
C PRO A 28 -11.70 -0.55 12.41
N GLU A 29 -12.51 -1.60 12.50
CA GLU A 29 -12.81 -2.24 13.78
C GLU A 29 -11.62 -3.10 14.21
N ILE A 30 -11.19 -2.95 15.45
CA ILE A 30 -10.05 -3.68 15.99
C ILE A 30 -10.40 -5.18 16.08
N GLY A 31 -9.49 -6.03 15.62
CA GLY A 31 -9.66 -7.48 15.63
C GLY A 31 -10.51 -8.03 14.48
N ILE A 32 -11.02 -7.18 13.60
CA ILE A 32 -11.74 -7.60 12.40
C ILE A 32 -10.78 -7.75 11.23
N ARG A 33 -10.98 -8.81 10.45
CA ARG A 33 -10.27 -9.05 9.19
C ARG A 33 -11.12 -8.53 8.03
N TYR A 34 -10.47 -7.75 7.16
CA TYR A 34 -11.05 -7.24 5.92
C TYR A 34 -10.34 -7.89 4.73
N ARG A 35 -11.11 -8.45 3.80
CA ARG A 35 -10.56 -9.02 2.58
C ARG A 35 -10.46 -7.93 1.52
N ILE A 36 -9.26 -7.74 0.97
CA ILE A 36 -9.03 -6.89 -0.19
C ILE A 36 -9.04 -7.79 -1.43
N PRO A 37 -10.00 -7.64 -2.35
CA PRO A 37 -10.01 -8.41 -3.58
C PRO A 37 -8.76 -8.10 -4.44
N PRO A 38 -8.36 -9.02 -5.33
CA PRO A 38 -7.35 -8.72 -6.34
C PRO A 38 -7.72 -7.47 -7.14
N ARG A 39 -6.71 -6.69 -7.55
CA ARG A 39 -6.89 -5.47 -8.35
C ARG A 39 -7.58 -4.31 -7.62
N CYS A 40 -7.73 -4.41 -6.31
CA CYS A 40 -8.34 -3.37 -5.47
C CYS A 40 -7.33 -2.79 -4.48
N GLY A 41 -7.60 -1.58 -4.03
CA GLY A 41 -6.91 -0.93 -2.92
C GLY A 41 -7.87 -0.67 -1.76
N VAL A 42 -7.32 -0.54 -0.56
CA VAL A 42 -8.05 -0.10 0.63
C VAL A 42 -7.17 0.84 1.44
N ALA A 43 -7.77 1.89 1.98
CA ALA A 43 -7.10 2.78 2.92
C ALA A 43 -7.73 2.66 4.31
N VAL A 44 -6.88 2.70 5.33
CA VAL A 44 -7.31 2.67 6.74
C VAL A 44 -6.64 3.78 7.54
N LYS A 45 -7.37 4.38 8.47
CA LYS A 45 -6.82 5.36 9.43
C LYS A 45 -6.49 4.66 10.74
N LEU A 46 -5.21 4.68 11.10
CA LEU A 46 -4.71 4.10 12.34
C LEU A 46 -4.29 5.20 13.30
N GLN A 47 -4.43 4.94 14.58
CA GLN A 47 -3.89 5.76 15.65
C GLN A 47 -2.46 5.30 16.00
N ALA A 48 -1.69 6.18 16.64
CA ALA A 48 -0.38 5.81 17.15
C ALA A 48 -0.47 4.55 18.04
N SER A 49 0.48 3.67 17.94
CA SER A 49 0.59 2.40 18.66
C SER A 49 -0.43 1.32 18.27
N GLN A 50 -1.30 1.57 17.29
CA GLN A 50 -2.10 0.49 16.72
C GLN A 50 -1.24 -0.39 15.80
N GLN A 51 -1.60 -1.66 15.71
CA GLN A 51 -0.93 -2.63 14.85
C GLN A 51 -1.81 -2.96 13.65
N LEU A 52 -1.18 -3.07 12.50
CA LEU A 52 -1.80 -3.56 11.26
C LEU A 52 -1.13 -4.87 10.87
N GLN A 53 -1.92 -5.90 10.68
CA GLN A 53 -1.48 -7.15 10.08
C GLN A 53 -1.95 -7.22 8.63
N VAL A 54 -1.01 -7.43 7.70
CA VAL A 54 -1.30 -7.70 6.29
C VAL A 54 -1.05 -9.17 6.03
N GLU A 55 -2.03 -9.85 5.44
CA GLU A 55 -1.98 -11.30 5.21
C GLU A 55 -2.13 -11.61 3.73
N ASN A 56 -1.19 -12.37 3.17
CA ASN A 56 -1.28 -12.92 1.83
C ASN A 56 -1.92 -14.31 1.90
N THR A 57 -3.25 -14.36 1.77
CA THR A 57 -4.07 -15.57 2.01
C THR A 57 -3.61 -16.79 1.19
N HIS A 58 -3.15 -16.57 -0.03
CA HIS A 58 -2.76 -17.64 -0.96
C HIS A 58 -1.26 -17.68 -1.26
N GLY A 59 -0.48 -16.73 -0.74
CA GLY A 59 0.96 -16.63 -1.00
C GLY A 59 1.34 -16.30 -2.44
N THR A 60 0.40 -15.80 -3.26
CA THR A 60 0.59 -15.60 -4.71
C THR A 60 0.46 -14.15 -5.16
N GLN A 61 0.27 -13.22 -4.23
CA GLN A 61 0.06 -11.82 -4.53
C GLN A 61 1.19 -10.95 -3.96
N VAL A 62 1.58 -9.94 -4.71
CA VAL A 62 2.34 -8.80 -4.22
C VAL A 62 1.34 -7.75 -3.70
N CYS A 63 1.73 -7.01 -2.68
CA CYS A 63 0.94 -5.92 -2.15
C CYS A 63 1.78 -4.65 -2.09
N ASP A 64 1.40 -3.66 -2.86
CA ASP A 64 1.96 -2.31 -2.75
C ASP A 64 1.40 -1.65 -1.48
N PHE A 65 2.26 -1.29 -0.57
CA PHE A 65 1.90 -0.73 0.72
C PHE A 65 2.41 0.71 0.83
N TRP A 66 1.52 1.62 1.25
CA TRP A 66 1.84 3.02 1.53
C TRP A 66 1.38 3.43 2.91
N ALA A 67 2.01 4.43 3.48
CA ALA A 67 1.55 5.11 4.68
C ALA A 67 1.74 6.62 4.54
N TYR A 68 0.76 7.38 5.02
CA TYR A 68 0.78 8.84 5.05
C TYR A 68 0.45 9.31 6.45
N LEU A 69 0.95 10.49 6.83
CA LEU A 69 0.45 11.15 8.03
C LEU A 69 -0.91 11.78 7.72
N ALA A 70 -1.97 11.32 8.36
CA ALA A 70 -3.33 11.83 8.11
C ALA A 70 -3.49 13.34 8.38
N THR A 71 -2.60 13.93 9.18
CA THR A 71 -2.55 15.38 9.48
C THR A 71 -1.74 16.18 8.47
N ASP A 72 -0.92 15.52 7.66
CA ASP A 72 -0.08 16.14 6.62
C ASP A 72 0.21 15.10 5.54
N MET A 73 -0.67 14.98 4.57
CA MET A 73 -0.54 14.03 3.44
C MET A 73 0.70 14.27 2.56
N GLY A 74 1.39 15.41 2.73
CA GLY A 74 2.71 15.66 2.13
C GLY A 74 3.85 14.91 2.83
N GLN A 75 3.59 14.31 3.99
CA GLN A 75 4.50 13.39 4.66
C GLN A 75 4.03 11.95 4.45
N PHE A 76 4.86 11.16 3.82
CA PHE A 76 4.55 9.78 3.47
C PHE A 76 5.74 8.87 3.75
N LEU A 77 5.47 7.60 3.96
CA LEU A 77 6.47 6.54 4.02
C LEU A 77 7.33 6.56 2.76
N SER A 78 8.63 6.74 2.91
CA SER A 78 9.53 6.91 1.78
C SER A 78 10.59 5.82 1.75
N MET A 79 10.49 4.95 0.76
CA MET A 79 11.44 3.83 0.61
C MET A 79 12.87 4.32 0.39
N SER A 80 13.08 5.39 -0.36
CA SER A 80 14.42 5.97 -0.54
C SER A 80 15.03 6.47 0.76
N HIS A 81 14.25 7.09 1.65
CA HIS A 81 14.70 7.53 2.96
C HIS A 81 14.90 6.36 3.92
N CYS A 82 14.04 5.34 3.85
CA CYS A 82 14.20 4.11 4.64
C CYS A 82 15.50 3.41 4.29
N ARG A 83 15.79 3.17 3.01
CA ARG A 83 17.06 2.54 2.57
C ARG A 83 18.28 3.26 3.13
N THR A 84 18.27 4.59 3.09
CA THR A 84 19.38 5.38 3.62
C THR A 84 19.47 5.29 5.16
N SER A 85 18.34 5.31 5.85
CA SER A 85 18.31 5.24 7.32
C SER A 85 18.71 3.87 7.84
N LEU A 86 18.29 2.81 7.15
CA LEU A 86 18.59 1.41 7.50
C LEU A 86 19.96 0.95 6.95
N GLN A 87 20.53 1.68 6.01
CA GLN A 87 21.70 1.25 5.22
C GLN A 87 21.48 -0.13 4.58
N SER A 88 20.24 -0.40 4.17
CA SER A 88 19.81 -1.67 3.59
C SER A 88 18.64 -1.44 2.64
N VAL A 89 18.53 -2.30 1.63
CA VAL A 89 17.35 -2.38 0.75
C VAL A 89 16.34 -3.42 1.24
N PHE A 90 16.68 -4.19 2.29
CA PHE A 90 15.87 -5.24 2.87
C PHE A 90 15.50 -4.91 4.33
N PRO A 91 14.34 -4.27 4.56
CA PRO A 91 13.83 -4.07 5.90
C PRO A 91 13.52 -5.40 6.60
N LYS A 92 13.71 -5.44 7.91
CA LYS A 92 13.51 -6.62 8.75
C LYS A 92 12.79 -6.29 10.04
N ILE A 93 12.41 -7.30 10.78
CA ILE A 93 11.79 -7.14 12.11
C ILE A 93 12.66 -6.25 13.01
N GLY A 94 12.02 -5.28 13.66
CA GLY A 94 12.64 -4.27 14.51
C GLY A 94 13.04 -2.99 13.77
N ASP A 95 13.01 -2.98 12.45
CA ASP A 95 13.35 -1.79 11.68
C ASP A 95 12.22 -0.76 11.73
N ARG A 96 12.62 0.49 11.94
CA ARG A 96 11.74 1.65 11.88
C ARG A 96 11.77 2.28 10.51
N LEU A 97 10.63 2.29 9.86
CA LEU A 97 10.45 2.91 8.56
C LEU A 97 10.10 4.39 8.74
N VAL A 98 10.66 5.23 7.88
CA VAL A 98 10.60 6.68 8.03
C VAL A 98 9.88 7.38 6.89
N THR A 99 9.38 8.56 7.16
CA THR A 99 8.80 9.45 6.16
C THR A 99 9.88 10.10 5.28
N ASN A 100 9.43 10.80 4.22
CA ASN A 100 10.26 11.69 3.40
C ASN A 100 10.88 12.87 4.19
N ARG A 101 10.52 13.04 5.47
CA ARG A 101 11.16 13.96 6.44
C ARG A 101 11.93 13.22 7.54
N ARG A 102 12.24 11.93 7.35
CA ARG A 102 13.01 11.07 8.25
C ARG A 102 12.39 10.89 9.64
N GLN A 103 11.08 11.10 9.76
CA GLN A 103 10.36 10.82 11.00
C GLN A 103 9.88 9.37 11.00
N PRO A 104 10.07 8.60 12.08
CA PRO A 104 9.55 7.25 12.18
C PRO A 104 8.02 7.25 12.05
N VAL A 105 7.48 6.39 11.20
CA VAL A 105 6.04 6.27 10.96
C VAL A 105 5.53 4.87 11.21
N LEU A 106 6.35 3.86 10.97
CA LEU A 106 6.03 2.45 11.18
C LEU A 106 7.23 1.71 11.77
N GLU A 107 6.95 0.58 12.42
CA GLU A 107 7.95 -0.40 12.84
C GLU A 107 7.48 -1.79 12.42
N ILE A 108 8.37 -2.58 11.84
CA ILE A 108 8.08 -3.97 11.49
C ILE A 108 8.22 -4.80 12.76
N ILE A 109 7.10 -5.23 13.34
CA ILE A 109 7.09 -5.95 14.61
C ILE A 109 7.02 -7.47 14.45
N SER A 110 6.58 -7.94 13.28
CA SER A 110 6.48 -9.37 12.96
C SER A 110 6.49 -9.57 11.46
N ASP A 111 7.13 -10.64 11.02
CA ASP A 111 7.08 -11.13 9.66
C ASP A 111 7.18 -12.67 9.70
N THR A 112 6.13 -13.34 9.24
CA THR A 112 6.05 -14.81 9.17
C THR A 112 6.12 -15.32 7.73
N SER A 113 6.35 -14.41 6.78
CA SER A 113 6.58 -14.73 5.37
C SER A 113 8.03 -15.19 5.13
N PRO A 114 8.41 -15.55 3.90
CA PRO A 114 9.82 -15.79 3.58
C PRO A 114 10.75 -14.57 3.78
N GLY A 115 10.21 -13.40 4.16
CA GLY A 115 11.00 -12.22 4.51
C GLY A 115 11.54 -11.46 3.29
N VAL A 116 10.98 -11.67 2.12
CA VAL A 116 11.41 -10.98 0.90
C VAL A 116 10.40 -9.89 0.56
N HIS A 117 10.84 -8.64 0.67
CA HIS A 117 10.06 -7.46 0.35
C HIS A 117 10.93 -6.51 -0.48
N ASP A 118 10.33 -5.88 -1.49
CA ASP A 118 11.05 -4.93 -2.32
C ASP A 118 10.79 -3.48 -1.87
N THR A 119 11.84 -2.68 -1.94
CA THR A 119 11.81 -1.25 -1.62
C THR A 119 12.25 -0.37 -2.80
N VAL A 120 12.46 -0.96 -3.97
CA VAL A 120 13.13 -0.31 -5.10
C VAL A 120 12.18 0.00 -6.24
N MET A 121 11.25 -0.92 -6.53
CA MET A 121 10.36 -0.82 -7.68
C MET A 121 9.23 0.16 -7.42
N SER A 122 8.96 1.01 -8.41
CA SER A 122 7.78 1.87 -8.41
C SER A 122 6.50 1.07 -8.61
N CYS A 123 5.39 1.62 -8.14
CA CYS A 123 4.07 1.05 -8.42
C CYS A 123 3.74 1.14 -9.92
N CYS A 124 2.86 0.27 -10.38
CA CYS A 124 2.35 0.33 -11.74
C CYS A 124 1.34 1.48 -11.88
N ASP A 125 1.27 2.01 -13.10
CA ASP A 125 0.31 3.02 -13.55
C ASP A 125 -0.27 2.66 -14.93
N LEU A 126 -1.21 3.46 -15.39
CA LEU A 126 -1.84 3.24 -16.70
C LEU A 126 -0.81 3.32 -17.84
N THR A 127 0.15 4.24 -17.77
CA THR A 127 1.20 4.39 -18.79
C THR A 127 2.05 3.13 -18.90
N ARG A 128 2.39 2.52 -17.77
CA ARG A 128 3.10 1.23 -17.75
C ARG A 128 2.35 0.16 -18.51
N TYR A 129 1.04 0.04 -18.30
CA TYR A 129 0.22 -0.95 -19.02
C TYR A 129 0.08 -0.64 -20.50
N GLN A 130 -0.02 0.63 -20.88
CA GLN A 130 0.00 1.03 -22.29
C GLN A 130 1.30 0.64 -22.99
N LEU A 131 2.45 0.85 -22.31
CA LEU A 131 3.75 0.40 -22.81
C LEU A 131 3.85 -1.12 -22.96
N LEU A 132 3.09 -1.87 -22.18
CA LEU A 132 2.96 -3.34 -22.29
C LEU A 132 1.93 -3.78 -23.34
N GLY A 133 1.32 -2.84 -24.07
CA GLY A 133 0.40 -3.12 -25.17
C GLY A 133 -1.07 -3.14 -24.80
N CYS A 134 -1.45 -2.79 -23.58
CA CYS A 134 -2.86 -2.62 -23.21
C CYS A 134 -3.43 -1.40 -23.93
N ARG A 135 -4.52 -1.57 -24.66
CA ARG A 135 -5.18 -0.48 -25.41
C ARG A 135 -6.32 0.15 -24.65
N GLU A 136 -6.86 -0.57 -23.69
CA GLU A 136 -7.96 -0.14 -22.83
C GLU A 136 -7.45 0.19 -21.42
N TYR A 137 -8.32 0.77 -20.60
CA TYR A 137 -8.01 1.00 -19.20
C TYR A 137 -7.66 -0.34 -18.52
N HIS A 138 -6.61 -0.31 -17.73
CA HIS A 138 -6.20 -1.42 -16.89
C HIS A 138 -6.06 -0.92 -15.44
N ASP A 139 -6.63 -1.66 -14.50
CA ASP A 139 -6.46 -1.38 -13.08
C ASP A 139 -4.98 -1.36 -12.73
N ASN A 140 -4.60 -0.37 -11.96
CA ASN A 140 -3.21 -0.15 -11.60
C ASN A 140 -3.09 0.37 -10.17
N CYS A 141 -1.91 0.19 -9.58
CA CYS A 141 -1.71 0.49 -8.17
C CYS A 141 -1.78 1.99 -7.86
N THR A 142 -1.36 2.85 -8.80
CA THR A 142 -1.47 4.30 -8.65
C THR A 142 -2.93 4.74 -8.50
N ASP A 143 -3.80 4.27 -9.38
CA ASP A 143 -5.23 4.62 -9.33
C ASP A 143 -5.91 3.97 -8.13
N ASN A 144 -5.56 2.72 -7.79
CA ASN A 144 -6.07 2.03 -6.61
C ASN A 144 -5.75 2.80 -5.31
N LEU A 145 -4.53 3.32 -5.18
CA LEU A 145 -4.15 4.16 -4.04
C LEU A 145 -5.03 5.42 -3.96
N ARG A 146 -5.15 6.16 -5.07
CA ARG A 146 -5.95 7.39 -5.11
C ARG A 146 -7.41 7.13 -4.78
N MET A 147 -8.00 6.11 -5.40
CA MET A 147 -9.38 5.72 -5.15
C MET A 147 -9.60 5.32 -3.69
N ALA A 148 -8.70 4.52 -3.12
CA ALA A 148 -8.79 4.09 -1.73
C ALA A 148 -8.72 5.27 -0.74
N LEU A 149 -7.85 6.24 -0.99
CA LEU A 149 -7.78 7.45 -0.17
C LEU A 149 -9.02 8.32 -0.33
N ASN A 150 -9.49 8.53 -1.56
CA ASN A 150 -10.71 9.31 -1.84
C ASN A 150 -11.94 8.68 -1.17
N ALA A 151 -12.01 7.36 -1.09
CA ALA A 151 -13.11 6.64 -0.44
C ALA A 151 -13.26 6.96 1.05
N ILE A 152 -12.21 7.47 1.70
CA ILE A 152 -12.20 7.89 3.10
C ILE A 152 -11.99 9.39 3.29
N GLY A 153 -12.24 10.17 2.22
CA GLY A 153 -12.17 11.63 2.24
C GLY A 153 -10.74 12.20 2.30
N LEU A 154 -9.75 11.47 1.81
CA LEU A 154 -8.37 11.93 1.71
C LEU A 154 -7.93 11.98 0.24
N ASP A 155 -6.89 12.77 -0.03
CA ASP A 155 -6.24 12.84 -1.34
C ASP A 155 -4.72 12.75 -1.17
N ALA A 156 -4.06 12.07 -2.10
CA ALA A 156 -2.62 11.96 -2.14
C ALA A 156 -2.04 13.03 -3.09
N PRO A 157 -1.37 14.06 -2.59
CA PRO A 157 -0.72 15.06 -3.43
C PRO A 157 0.45 14.45 -4.23
N HIS A 158 0.95 13.31 -3.80
CA HIS A 158 2.03 12.57 -4.42
C HIS A 158 1.83 11.06 -4.21
N VAL A 159 2.15 10.26 -5.22
CA VAL A 159 2.20 8.79 -5.15
C VAL A 159 3.68 8.39 -5.07
N PRO A 160 4.18 8.06 -3.88
CA PRO A 160 5.56 7.63 -3.72
C PRO A 160 5.75 6.17 -4.14
N ASP A 161 7.02 5.76 -4.25
CA ASP A 161 7.33 4.33 -4.39
C ASP A 161 6.81 3.55 -3.17
N PRO A 162 6.12 2.43 -3.38
CA PRO A 162 5.54 1.64 -2.31
C PRO A 162 6.58 0.82 -1.55
N PHE A 163 6.21 0.33 -0.39
CA PHE A 163 6.83 -0.85 0.19
C PHE A 163 6.14 -2.09 -0.41
N ASN A 164 6.81 -2.77 -1.31
CA ASN A 164 6.26 -3.91 -2.06
C ASN A 164 6.37 -5.19 -1.23
N LEU A 165 5.32 -5.49 -0.48
CA LEU A 165 5.27 -6.69 0.35
C LEU A 165 5.27 -7.94 -0.54
N TRP A 166 6.11 -8.91 -0.17
CA TRP A 166 6.26 -10.23 -0.84
C TRP A 166 6.73 -10.18 -2.29
N MET A 167 7.31 -9.08 -2.71
CA MET A 167 7.89 -8.94 -4.03
C MET A 167 9.37 -9.37 -3.99
N ASN A 168 9.69 -10.46 -4.67
CA ASN A 168 11.05 -10.95 -4.80
C ASN A 168 11.60 -10.60 -6.18
N ILE A 169 12.39 -9.54 -6.24
CA ILE A 169 13.08 -9.11 -7.46
C ILE A 169 14.57 -9.34 -7.29
N PRO A 170 15.24 -9.97 -8.24
CA PRO A 170 16.70 -10.08 -8.21
C PRO A 170 17.34 -8.70 -8.20
N ILE A 171 18.10 -8.39 -7.16
CA ILE A 171 18.94 -7.19 -7.05
C ILE A 171 20.38 -7.66 -7.06
N THR A 172 20.83 -8.17 -8.18
CA THR A 172 22.21 -8.59 -8.39
C THR A 172 22.76 -7.90 -9.61
N PRO A 173 24.03 -7.45 -9.59
CA PRO A 173 24.70 -7.14 -10.83
C PRO A 173 24.76 -8.41 -11.66
N ASP A 174 24.48 -8.33 -12.93
CA ASP A 174 24.61 -9.43 -13.89
C ASP A 174 26.07 -9.90 -14.03
#